data_f6465006d389c60b5caf6362fb6c6ca3
#
_entry.id   f6465006d389c60b5caf6362fb6c6ca3
#
_cell.length_a   1.000
_cell.length_b   1.000
_cell.length_c   1.000
_cell.angle_alpha   90.00
_cell.angle_beta   90.00
_cell.angle_gamma   90.00
#
_symmetry.space_group_name_H-M   'P 1'
#
loop_
_entity.id
_entity.type
_entity.pdbx_description
1 polymer ?
#
loop_
_entity_poly.entity_id
_entity_poly.type
_entity_poly.pdbx_seq_one_letter_code
_entity_poly.pdbx_strand_id
1 'polypeptide(L)'
;MAASKEQAIKNLEKARTPEGKAKNIESRMANHALKTAVYDNLKSALASQDKKGVAYYSSFIQKFLDMAKKDVNSKCGQIVAQAIFQQDILTLLDEQHEKEMNKDRDFQRYRLIKDFFKEQRDVILETNHSKRIIACCSRRAGKTDLASGAINYAAIIPESRVIYINLTFTNAVKQIWNNTVKRAEVAGIEITNSSKAEGTIEFGNGSSLRIMGNPNNSEIEKLRGETKVSLIIIDEFFHQRNMQYAIDEVISPLMADRKDSTLLCIGTPPRLAKTYGEKCWGEKGWKKFHWTMFENPYMPDPQEYLEDYCKNKGISIDSPFIQREYFGKMGVYDTEALVFKDRKTYNVFDKNEPITGVCIGVDYGFSDYNAVISVAYNKDTKKSWVVKESKFNKAGVSDIIEVIQEHYNEAVELCNINRIDKENIYIYADTNEESITYDLMNKYHLPAFNCYKYDKIYAIQLLSEELRTGRMKIPNNGILDTEMEQILYQRDDADDSILPEIDEEIGIHPDAAMALLYATRKVFFDMDYAISFKETQPATSNYKKTESGTIISIADDTNNGDFTDIGVIG
;
A
#
# COMPACT_ATOMS: atom_id res chain seq x y z
N MET A 1 55.40 65.44 -28.17
CA MET A 1 56.05 64.49 -27.26
C MET A 1 55.64 64.66 -25.77
N ALA A 2 55.32 65.87 -25.27
CA ALA A 2 54.89 66.10 -23.91
C ALA A 2 53.53 65.45 -23.55
N ALA A 3 52.53 65.55 -24.45
CA ALA A 3 51.19 64.93 -24.22
C ALA A 3 51.23 63.42 -24.15
N SER A 4 52.20 62.78 -24.73
CA SER A 4 52.32 61.26 -24.61
C SER A 4 52.95 60.83 -23.29
N LYS A 5 53.79 61.65 -22.65
CA LYS A 5 54.36 61.36 -21.35
C LYS A 5 53.34 61.54 -20.21
N GLU A 6 52.57 62.61 -20.30
CA GLU A 6 51.50 62.89 -19.29
C GLU A 6 50.40 61.87 -19.36
N GLN A 7 50.00 61.40 -20.53
CA GLN A 7 49.04 60.33 -20.74
C GLN A 7 49.59 58.98 -20.21
N ALA A 8 50.89 58.74 -20.39
CA ALA A 8 51.54 57.53 -19.88
C ALA A 8 51.61 57.55 -18.35
N ILE A 9 51.85 58.72 -17.71
CA ILE A 9 51.82 58.85 -16.25
C ILE A 9 50.41 58.65 -15.70
N LYS A 10 49.38 59.27 -16.29
CA LYS A 10 47.96 59.04 -15.91
C LYS A 10 47.53 57.56 -16.07
N ASN A 11 48.00 56.91 -17.10
CA ASN A 11 47.72 55.47 -17.30
C ASN A 11 48.43 54.60 -16.25
N LEU A 12 49.65 54.97 -15.85
CA LEU A 12 50.39 54.30 -14.75
C LEU A 12 49.74 54.53 -13.38
N GLU A 13 49.27 55.73 -13.08
CA GLU A 13 48.53 56.07 -11.88
C GLU A 13 47.20 55.31 -11.84
N LYS A 14 46.45 55.26 -12.92
CA LYS A 14 45.23 54.48 -13.06
C LYS A 14 45.45 52.98 -12.93
N ALA A 15 46.60 52.49 -13.39
CA ALA A 15 46.98 51.09 -13.23
C ALA A 15 47.39 50.70 -11.81
N ARG A 16 47.73 51.68 -10.93
CA ARG A 16 48.10 51.52 -9.52
C ARG A 16 46.90 51.53 -8.57
N THR A 17 45.74 52.00 -9.04
CA THR A 17 44.49 51.92 -8.24
C THR A 17 44.06 50.48 -8.03
N PRO A 18 43.28 50.16 -6.98
CA PRO A 18 42.73 48.82 -6.79
C PRO A 18 42.00 48.30 -8.03
N GLU A 19 41.23 49.15 -8.73
CA GLU A 19 40.52 48.84 -9.96
C GLU A 19 41.45 48.60 -11.14
N GLY A 20 42.50 49.40 -11.27
CA GLY A 20 43.53 49.23 -12.30
C GLY A 20 44.35 47.95 -12.10
N LYS A 21 44.66 47.60 -10.86
CA LYS A 21 45.31 46.32 -10.52
C LYS A 21 44.40 45.14 -10.84
N ALA A 22 43.12 45.24 -10.55
CA ALA A 22 42.15 44.20 -10.87
C ALA A 22 42.05 43.96 -12.39
N LYS A 23 41.94 45.04 -13.20
CA LYS A 23 41.94 44.96 -14.68
C LYS A 23 43.24 44.39 -15.27
N ASN A 24 44.40 44.67 -14.66
CA ASN A 24 45.69 44.13 -15.09
C ASN A 24 45.78 42.62 -14.77
N ILE A 25 45.32 42.17 -13.64
CA ILE A 25 45.27 40.76 -13.27
C ILE A 25 44.34 40.03 -14.23
N GLU A 26 43.18 40.56 -14.46
CA GLU A 26 42.19 40.01 -15.39
C GLU A 26 42.74 39.87 -16.83
N SER A 27 43.34 40.95 -17.34
CA SER A 27 43.96 40.93 -18.69
C SER A 27 45.08 39.88 -18.81
N ARG A 28 45.87 39.70 -17.72
CA ARG A 28 46.89 38.66 -17.66
C ARG A 28 46.30 37.25 -17.67
N MET A 29 45.24 37.04 -16.88
CA MET A 29 44.56 35.72 -16.85
C MET A 29 43.90 35.39 -18.18
N ALA A 30 43.22 36.36 -18.82
CA ALA A 30 42.62 36.15 -20.12
C ALA A 30 43.68 35.80 -21.20
N ASN A 31 44.79 36.56 -21.22
CA ASN A 31 45.90 36.26 -22.14
C ASN A 31 46.59 34.93 -21.83
N HIS A 32 46.68 34.55 -20.58
CA HIS A 32 47.23 33.24 -20.19
C HIS A 32 46.31 32.10 -20.61
N ALA A 33 45.00 32.23 -20.40
CA ALA A 33 44.02 31.25 -20.85
C ALA A 33 44.07 31.00 -22.36
N LEU A 34 44.21 32.08 -23.17
CA LEU A 34 44.29 31.98 -24.63
C LEU A 34 45.63 31.41 -25.11
N LYS A 35 46.76 31.77 -24.45
CA LYS A 35 48.10 31.36 -24.88
C LYS A 35 48.49 29.95 -24.42
N THR A 36 47.97 29.47 -23.31
CA THR A 36 48.39 28.20 -22.72
C THR A 36 47.44 27.06 -23.07
N ALA A 37 46.43 27.29 -23.91
CA ALA A 37 45.43 26.29 -24.26
C ALA A 37 44.92 25.55 -23.01
N VAL A 38 44.55 26.34 -21.97
CA VAL A 38 44.16 25.79 -20.63
C VAL A 38 43.10 24.75 -20.74
N TYR A 39 42.16 24.93 -21.67
CA TYR A 39 41.10 23.96 -21.94
C TYR A 39 41.66 22.63 -22.46
N ASP A 40 42.55 22.67 -23.47
CA ASP A 40 43.16 21.46 -24.03
C ASP A 40 44.06 20.74 -23.03
N ASN A 41 44.77 21.51 -22.20
CA ASN A 41 45.57 20.96 -21.11
C ASN A 41 44.72 20.32 -20.01
N LEU A 42 43.57 20.91 -19.66
CA LEU A 42 42.63 20.27 -18.74
C LEU A 42 42.08 18.96 -19.32
N LYS A 43 41.67 18.97 -20.58
CA LYS A 43 41.20 17.79 -21.30
C LYS A 43 42.24 16.66 -21.34
N SER A 44 43.49 17.04 -21.59
CA SER A 44 44.64 16.12 -21.59
C SER A 44 44.92 15.57 -20.19
N ALA A 45 44.87 16.41 -19.14
CA ALA A 45 45.07 15.99 -17.76
C ALA A 45 43.96 15.07 -17.28
N LEU A 46 42.71 15.30 -17.68
CA LEU A 46 41.57 14.41 -17.43
C LEU A 46 41.74 13.06 -18.11
N ALA A 47 42.13 13.04 -19.36
CA ALA A 47 42.35 11.80 -20.13
C ALA A 47 43.51 10.96 -19.59
N SER A 48 44.58 11.61 -19.08
CA SER A 48 45.73 10.94 -18.47
C SER A 48 45.61 10.64 -16.97
N GLN A 49 44.49 11.00 -16.35
CA GLN A 49 44.23 10.90 -14.91
C GLN A 49 45.29 11.63 -14.04
N ASP A 50 45.86 12.72 -14.55
CA ASP A 50 46.77 13.59 -13.80
C ASP A 50 46.01 14.44 -12.78
N LYS A 51 45.87 13.95 -11.53
CA LYS A 51 45.15 14.64 -10.45
C LYS A 51 45.70 16.03 -10.13
N LYS A 52 47.00 16.27 -10.26
CA LYS A 52 47.63 17.58 -10.02
C LYS A 52 47.31 18.56 -11.13
N GLY A 53 47.41 18.12 -12.37
CA GLY A 53 47.03 18.90 -13.55
C GLY A 53 45.55 19.27 -13.53
N VAL A 54 44.68 18.31 -13.26
CA VAL A 54 43.22 18.56 -13.15
C VAL A 54 42.93 19.59 -12.06
N ALA A 55 43.47 19.44 -10.85
CA ALA A 55 43.27 20.40 -9.78
C ALA A 55 43.77 21.82 -10.11
N TYR A 56 44.93 21.91 -10.76
CA TYR A 56 45.50 23.17 -11.18
C TYR A 56 44.62 23.88 -12.23
N TYR A 57 44.29 23.20 -13.32
CA TYR A 57 43.52 23.78 -14.41
C TYR A 57 42.07 24.07 -14.01
N SER A 58 41.44 23.22 -13.23
CA SER A 58 40.08 23.47 -12.69
C SER A 58 40.05 24.70 -11.79
N SER A 59 41.02 24.84 -10.87
CA SER A 59 41.13 26.01 -9.99
C SER A 59 41.40 27.30 -10.78
N PHE A 60 42.18 27.23 -11.84
CA PHE A 60 42.42 28.38 -12.73
C PHE A 60 41.15 28.79 -13.47
N ILE A 61 40.43 27.83 -14.04
CA ILE A 61 39.16 28.07 -14.74
C ILE A 61 38.11 28.66 -13.81
N GLN A 62 37.98 28.12 -12.59
CA GLN A 62 37.03 28.66 -11.62
C GLN A 62 37.30 30.13 -11.28
N LYS A 63 38.58 30.50 -11.02
CA LYS A 63 38.98 31.90 -10.80
C LYS A 63 38.70 32.78 -12.01
N PHE A 64 38.91 32.26 -13.21
CA PHE A 64 38.63 32.97 -14.44
C PHE A 64 37.12 33.24 -14.63
N LEU A 65 36.27 32.25 -14.36
CA LEU A 65 34.82 32.41 -14.42
C LEU A 65 34.30 33.35 -13.33
N ASP A 66 34.85 33.31 -12.11
CA ASP A 66 34.48 34.23 -11.03
C ASP A 66 34.83 35.69 -11.35
N MET A 67 35.92 35.90 -12.08
CA MET A 67 36.27 37.24 -12.58
C MET A 67 35.32 37.69 -13.69
N ALA A 68 34.95 36.79 -14.60
CA ALA A 68 34.00 37.09 -15.67
C ALA A 68 32.60 37.44 -15.14
N LYS A 69 32.14 36.77 -14.10
CA LYS A 69 30.86 37.05 -13.41
C LYS A 69 30.81 38.42 -12.74
N LYS A 70 31.95 38.92 -12.26
CA LYS A 70 32.01 40.25 -11.59
C LYS A 70 31.85 41.42 -12.55
N ASP A 71 32.35 41.30 -13.78
CA ASP A 71 32.21 42.31 -14.83
C ASP A 71 32.09 41.67 -16.22
N VAL A 72 30.88 41.61 -16.72
CA VAL A 72 30.54 41.00 -18.02
C VAL A 72 31.23 41.73 -19.20
N ASN A 73 31.56 43.00 -19.04
CA ASN A 73 32.25 43.80 -20.04
C ASN A 73 33.78 43.69 -19.96
N SER A 74 34.29 42.97 -18.99
CA SER A 74 35.71 42.68 -18.85
C SER A 74 36.22 41.80 -20.02
N LYS A 75 37.53 41.70 -20.17
CA LYS A 75 38.11 40.75 -21.13
C LYS A 75 37.79 39.30 -20.83
N CYS A 76 37.73 38.95 -19.56
CA CYS A 76 37.29 37.62 -19.12
C CYS A 76 35.81 37.41 -19.45
N GLY A 77 34.94 38.39 -19.14
CA GLY A 77 33.53 38.37 -19.47
C GLY A 77 33.26 38.24 -20.97
N GLN A 78 34.01 38.96 -21.82
CA GLN A 78 33.89 38.84 -23.27
C GLN A 78 34.31 37.47 -23.80
N ILE A 79 35.34 36.84 -23.22
CA ILE A 79 35.77 35.49 -23.60
C ILE A 79 34.72 34.46 -23.18
N VAL A 80 34.14 34.61 -22.00
CA VAL A 80 33.05 33.73 -21.51
C VAL A 80 31.76 33.92 -22.31
N ALA A 81 31.49 35.15 -22.77
CA ALA A 81 30.34 35.44 -23.63
C ALA A 81 30.47 34.85 -25.05
N GLN A 82 31.67 34.50 -25.49
CA GLN A 82 31.84 33.65 -26.66
C GLN A 82 31.43 32.22 -26.29
N ALA A 83 30.15 31.92 -26.42
CA ALA A 83 29.41 30.80 -25.88
C ALA A 83 30.08 29.40 -25.93
N ILE A 84 31.00 29.16 -26.85
CA ILE A 84 31.68 27.87 -27.07
C ILE A 84 32.63 27.55 -25.90
N PHE A 85 33.42 28.51 -25.43
CA PHE A 85 34.43 28.25 -24.39
C PHE A 85 33.81 27.92 -23.01
N GLN A 86 32.74 28.63 -22.64
CA GLN A 86 32.06 28.40 -21.39
C GLN A 86 31.34 27.04 -21.38
N GLN A 87 30.66 26.71 -22.48
CA GLN A 87 29.90 25.47 -22.57
C GLN A 87 30.81 24.24 -22.50
N ASP A 88 31.91 24.24 -23.21
CA ASP A 88 32.87 23.14 -23.24
C ASP A 88 33.53 22.90 -21.87
N ILE A 89 33.86 23.97 -21.14
CA ILE A 89 34.46 23.87 -19.82
C ILE A 89 33.44 23.37 -18.78
N LEU A 90 32.24 23.92 -18.78
CA LEU A 90 31.20 23.48 -17.86
C LEU A 90 30.85 22.02 -18.11
N THR A 91 30.73 21.60 -19.36
CA THR A 91 30.48 20.20 -19.72
C THR A 91 31.59 19.29 -19.21
N LEU A 92 32.87 19.67 -19.36
CA LEU A 92 33.99 18.86 -18.86
C LEU A 92 34.02 18.77 -17.32
N LEU A 93 33.72 19.85 -16.62
CA LEU A 93 33.66 19.86 -15.15
C LEU A 93 32.49 19.04 -14.65
N ASP A 94 31.33 19.11 -15.30
CA ASP A 94 30.18 18.31 -14.97
C ASP A 94 30.42 16.80 -15.21
N GLU A 95 31.03 16.45 -16.38
CA GLU A 95 31.42 15.06 -16.68
C GLU A 95 32.44 14.50 -15.67
N GLN A 96 33.40 15.33 -15.22
CA GLN A 96 34.36 14.91 -14.21
C GLN A 96 33.69 14.71 -12.85
N HIS A 97 32.86 15.68 -12.45
CA HIS A 97 32.13 15.60 -11.18
C HIS A 97 31.21 14.37 -11.16
N GLU A 98 30.50 14.13 -12.27
CA GLU A 98 29.65 12.94 -12.42
C GLU A 98 30.48 11.62 -12.34
N LYS A 99 31.66 11.56 -12.95
CA LYS A 99 32.55 10.39 -12.86
C LYS A 99 33.05 10.16 -11.43
N GLU A 100 33.39 11.18 -10.68
CA GLU A 100 33.80 11.07 -9.27
C GLU A 100 32.64 10.63 -8.40
N MET A 101 31.48 11.24 -8.55
CA MET A 101 30.25 10.86 -7.85
C MET A 101 29.82 9.42 -8.16
N ASN A 102 29.98 8.96 -9.40
CA ASN A 102 29.67 7.59 -9.78
C ASN A 102 30.65 6.59 -9.15
N LYS A 103 31.93 6.92 -9.04
CA LYS A 103 32.91 6.06 -8.33
C LYS A 103 32.54 5.89 -6.86
N ASP A 104 32.13 6.95 -6.19
CA ASP A 104 31.69 6.88 -4.79
C ASP A 104 30.38 6.07 -4.66
N ARG A 105 29.44 6.26 -5.56
CA ARG A 105 28.19 5.46 -5.62
C ARG A 105 28.45 3.98 -5.87
N ASP A 106 29.35 3.65 -6.78
CA ASP A 106 29.69 2.27 -7.08
C ASP A 106 30.35 1.59 -5.88
N PHE A 107 31.17 2.32 -5.13
CA PHE A 107 31.75 1.82 -3.89
C PHE A 107 30.71 1.62 -2.79
N GLN A 108 29.77 2.58 -2.62
CA GLN A 108 28.64 2.44 -1.70
C GLN A 108 27.74 1.25 -2.06
N ARG A 109 27.44 1.07 -3.36
CA ARG A 109 26.69 -0.09 -3.87
C ARG A 109 27.41 -1.40 -3.57
N TYR A 110 28.71 -1.47 -3.84
CA TYR A 110 29.52 -2.65 -3.52
C TYR A 110 29.49 -2.98 -2.03
N ARG A 111 29.70 -2.00 -1.16
CA ARG A 111 29.62 -2.18 0.30
C ARG A 111 28.27 -2.72 0.75
N LEU A 112 27.19 -2.21 0.16
CA LEU A 112 25.85 -2.62 0.48
C LEU A 112 25.54 -4.05 0.05
N ILE A 113 25.89 -4.41 -1.21
CA ILE A 113 25.43 -5.68 -1.81
C ILE A 113 26.32 -6.88 -1.53
N LYS A 114 27.57 -6.67 -1.07
CA LYS A 114 28.54 -7.76 -0.87
C LYS A 114 28.08 -8.84 0.12
N ASP A 115 27.27 -8.45 1.11
CA ASP A 115 26.77 -9.33 2.18
C ASP A 115 25.43 -10.02 1.84
N PHE A 116 24.85 -9.72 0.68
CA PHE A 116 23.66 -10.42 0.19
C PHE A 116 24.07 -11.67 -0.59
N PHE A 117 23.31 -12.76 -0.46
CA PHE A 117 23.49 -13.92 -1.31
C PHE A 117 22.92 -13.70 -2.72
N LYS A 118 23.21 -14.64 -3.62
CA LYS A 118 22.98 -14.47 -5.06
C LYS A 118 21.56 -14.02 -5.41
N GLU A 119 20.55 -14.71 -4.88
CA GLU A 119 19.14 -14.48 -5.19
C GLU A 119 18.70 -13.08 -4.78
N GLN A 120 19.11 -12.62 -3.61
CA GLN A 120 18.85 -11.25 -3.14
C GLN A 120 19.56 -10.21 -4.00
N ARG A 121 20.86 -10.43 -4.32
CA ARG A 121 21.62 -9.51 -5.18
C ARG A 121 21.00 -9.37 -6.55
N ASP A 122 20.58 -10.49 -7.14
CA ASP A 122 19.98 -10.50 -8.48
C ASP A 122 18.70 -9.62 -8.51
N VAL A 123 17.86 -9.69 -7.46
CA VAL A 123 16.66 -8.83 -7.34
C VAL A 123 17.04 -7.36 -7.14
N ILE A 124 17.99 -7.06 -6.24
CA ILE A 124 18.42 -5.67 -5.97
C ILE A 124 18.97 -5.03 -7.26
N LEU A 125 19.82 -5.72 -7.98
CA LEU A 125 20.41 -5.21 -9.23
C LEU A 125 19.37 -5.05 -10.33
N GLU A 126 18.38 -5.94 -10.39
CA GLU A 126 17.31 -5.87 -11.37
C GLU A 126 16.42 -4.63 -11.21
N THR A 127 16.39 -3.99 -10.02
CA THR A 127 15.65 -2.72 -9.83
C THR A 127 16.11 -1.58 -10.75
N ASN A 128 17.31 -1.66 -11.30
CA ASN A 128 17.81 -0.71 -12.30
C ASN A 128 17.36 -1.04 -13.74
N HIS A 129 16.81 -2.23 -13.99
CA HIS A 129 16.57 -2.72 -15.35
C HIS A 129 15.11 -2.98 -15.64
N SER A 130 14.33 -3.39 -14.64
CA SER A 130 12.93 -3.76 -14.81
C SER A 130 11.99 -2.82 -14.07
N LYS A 131 10.90 -2.42 -14.74
CA LYS A 131 9.85 -1.58 -14.14
C LYS A 131 8.98 -2.32 -13.14
N ARG A 132 8.78 -3.63 -13.34
CA ARG A 132 7.92 -4.47 -12.50
C ARG A 132 8.65 -5.76 -12.17
N ILE A 133 8.89 -5.98 -10.90
CA ILE A 133 9.58 -7.14 -10.36
C ILE A 133 8.66 -7.82 -9.35
N ILE A 134 8.55 -9.13 -9.43
CA ILE A 134 7.80 -9.93 -8.48
C ILE A 134 8.66 -11.08 -7.97
N ALA A 135 8.80 -11.16 -6.64
CA ALA A 135 9.59 -12.17 -5.95
C ALA A 135 8.67 -13.02 -5.05
N CYS A 136 8.46 -14.26 -5.44
CA CYS A 136 7.72 -15.25 -4.65
C CYS A 136 8.72 -16.13 -3.90
N CYS A 137 8.76 -16.03 -2.57
CA CYS A 137 9.77 -16.66 -1.74
C CYS A 137 9.13 -17.41 -0.59
N SER A 138 9.84 -18.38 -0.02
CA SER A 138 9.36 -19.06 1.18
C SER A 138 9.53 -18.20 2.45
N ARG A 139 8.97 -18.65 3.57
CA ARG A 139 9.37 -18.18 4.90
C ARG A 139 10.88 -18.43 5.08
N ARG A 140 11.55 -17.59 5.88
CA ARG A 140 12.99 -17.66 6.16
C ARG A 140 13.93 -17.48 4.94
N ALA A 141 13.39 -17.11 3.79
CA ALA A 141 14.15 -16.85 2.57
C ALA A 141 14.89 -15.49 2.54
N GLY A 142 14.81 -14.69 3.62
CA GLY A 142 15.52 -13.40 3.71
C GLY A 142 14.84 -12.23 3.00
N LYS A 143 13.51 -12.25 2.85
CA LYS A 143 12.71 -11.21 2.18
C LYS A 143 12.89 -9.81 2.78
N THR A 144 12.84 -9.71 4.10
CA THR A 144 12.99 -8.43 4.82
C THR A 144 14.36 -7.80 4.63
N ASP A 145 15.41 -8.63 4.59
CA ASP A 145 16.77 -8.18 4.29
C ASP A 145 16.89 -7.67 2.86
N LEU A 146 16.32 -8.40 1.89
CA LEU A 146 16.21 -7.96 0.50
C LEU A 146 15.54 -6.58 0.41
N ALA A 147 14.37 -6.39 1.05
CA ALA A 147 13.65 -5.13 1.03
C ALA A 147 14.52 -3.98 1.57
N SER A 148 15.19 -4.18 2.72
CA SER A 148 16.08 -3.16 3.29
C SER A 148 17.28 -2.87 2.39
N GLY A 149 17.80 -3.88 1.70
CA GLY A 149 18.84 -3.75 0.69
C GLY A 149 18.40 -2.92 -0.51
N ALA A 150 17.24 -3.22 -1.08
CA ALA A 150 16.68 -2.49 -2.21
C ALA A 150 16.38 -1.03 -1.87
N ILE A 151 15.85 -0.74 -0.67
CA ILE A 151 15.63 0.61 -0.16
C ILE A 151 16.94 1.41 -0.16
N ASN A 152 17.99 0.88 0.49
CA ASN A 152 19.25 1.58 0.59
C ASN A 152 19.97 1.68 -0.77
N TYR A 153 19.85 0.66 -1.62
CA TYR A 153 20.42 0.67 -2.96
C TYR A 153 19.82 1.81 -3.82
N ALA A 154 18.51 2.01 -3.74
CA ALA A 154 17.85 3.13 -4.38
C ALA A 154 18.24 4.48 -3.73
N ALA A 155 18.36 4.53 -2.39
CA ALA A 155 18.70 5.74 -1.65
C ALA A 155 20.14 6.23 -1.88
N ILE A 156 21.06 5.42 -2.43
CA ILE A 156 22.39 5.86 -2.87
C ILE A 156 22.29 6.90 -4.01
N ILE A 157 21.24 6.82 -4.83
CA ILE A 157 21.00 7.79 -5.89
C ILE A 157 20.38 9.05 -5.27
N PRO A 158 20.98 10.24 -5.44
CA PRO A 158 20.44 11.48 -4.89
C PRO A 158 18.98 11.73 -5.28
N GLU A 159 18.24 12.36 -4.37
CA GLU A 159 16.84 12.73 -4.56
C GLU A 159 15.91 11.53 -4.88
N SER A 160 16.33 10.31 -4.55
CA SER A 160 15.48 9.13 -4.68
C SER A 160 14.38 9.12 -3.62
N ARG A 161 13.15 8.90 -4.05
CA ARG A 161 12.02 8.68 -3.15
C ARG A 161 11.63 7.22 -3.17
N VAL A 162 11.69 6.60 -2.01
CA VAL A 162 11.38 5.18 -1.83
C VAL A 162 10.13 5.05 -0.97
N ILE A 163 9.20 4.19 -1.38
CA ILE A 163 8.00 3.88 -0.62
C ILE A 163 8.02 2.39 -0.30
N TYR A 164 7.83 2.05 0.98
CA TYR A 164 7.69 0.68 1.45
C TYR A 164 6.31 0.46 2.05
N ILE A 165 5.58 -0.53 1.54
CA ILE A 165 4.20 -0.85 1.91
C ILE A 165 4.16 -2.27 2.46
N ASN A 166 3.51 -2.47 3.63
CA ASN A 166 3.24 -3.78 4.20
C ASN A 166 1.77 -3.86 4.62
N LEU A 167 1.30 -4.99 5.13
CA LEU A 167 -0.09 -5.21 5.56
C LEU A 167 -0.58 -4.14 6.54
N THR A 168 0.21 -3.82 7.57
CA THR A 168 -0.10 -2.76 8.52
C THR A 168 1.10 -1.84 8.75
N PHE A 169 0.86 -0.58 9.13
CA PHE A 169 1.91 0.38 9.42
C PHE A 169 2.83 -0.09 10.56
N THR A 170 2.24 -0.62 11.64
CA THR A 170 3.01 -1.10 12.80
C THR A 170 3.95 -2.24 12.41
N ASN A 171 3.47 -3.21 11.63
CA ASN A 171 4.29 -4.33 11.13
C ASN A 171 5.36 -3.83 10.16
N ALA A 172 5.01 -2.91 9.25
CA ALA A 172 5.95 -2.29 8.32
C ALA A 172 7.14 -1.66 9.05
N VAL A 173 6.89 -0.77 10.01
CA VAL A 173 7.95 -0.11 10.80
C VAL A 173 8.76 -1.13 11.61
N LYS A 174 8.09 -2.08 12.29
CA LYS A 174 8.76 -3.11 13.10
C LYS A 174 9.73 -3.97 12.28
N GLN A 175 9.33 -4.34 11.07
CA GLN A 175 10.11 -5.25 10.22
C GLN A 175 11.27 -4.55 9.53
N ILE A 176 11.05 -3.35 8.94
CA ILE A 176 12.03 -2.79 8.01
C ILE A 176 12.96 -1.73 8.62
N TRP A 177 12.53 -1.02 9.67
CA TRP A 177 13.22 0.15 10.20
C TRP A 177 14.68 -0.11 10.58
N ASN A 178 14.89 -1.03 11.52
CA ASN A 178 16.22 -1.27 12.07
C ASN A 178 17.18 -1.82 11.00
N ASN A 179 16.69 -2.65 10.09
CA ASN A 179 17.49 -3.19 9.00
C ASN A 179 17.87 -2.09 8.02
N THR A 180 16.96 -1.18 7.69
CA THR A 180 17.24 -0.04 6.79
C THR A 180 18.30 0.89 7.39
N VAL A 181 18.17 1.26 8.66
CA VAL A 181 19.15 2.12 9.35
C VAL A 181 20.54 1.47 9.37
N LYS A 182 20.62 0.19 9.77
CA LYS A 182 21.88 -0.57 9.76
C LYS A 182 22.51 -0.67 8.37
N ARG A 183 21.71 -0.89 7.35
CA ARG A 183 22.18 -0.98 5.95
C ARG A 183 22.64 0.36 5.40
N ALA A 184 21.99 1.48 5.80
CA ALA A 184 22.44 2.83 5.46
C ALA A 184 23.85 3.09 6.01
N GLU A 185 24.10 2.71 7.27
CA GLU A 185 25.43 2.81 7.90
C GLU A 185 26.48 1.99 7.13
N VAL A 186 26.18 0.73 6.80
CA VAL A 186 27.08 -0.14 6.00
C VAL A 186 27.39 0.49 4.65
N ALA A 187 26.40 1.06 3.97
CA ALA A 187 26.59 1.74 2.69
C ALA A 187 27.32 3.08 2.80
N GLY A 188 27.41 3.66 4.02
CA GLY A 188 27.95 5.00 4.24
C GLY A 188 27.00 6.11 3.78
N ILE A 189 25.70 5.87 3.89
CA ILE A 189 24.65 6.84 3.59
C ILE A 189 24.29 7.53 4.92
N GLU A 190 24.43 8.85 4.99
CA GLU A 190 24.06 9.64 6.16
C GLU A 190 22.53 9.71 6.30
N ILE A 191 22.01 9.51 7.51
CA ILE A 191 20.62 9.77 7.86
C ILE A 191 20.57 11.11 8.58
N THR A 192 19.87 12.10 7.99
CA THR A 192 19.77 13.46 8.54
C THR A 192 18.55 13.65 9.42
N ASN A 193 17.46 12.94 9.13
CA ASN A 193 16.22 12.98 9.92
C ASN A 193 15.51 11.64 9.88
N SER A 194 14.79 11.28 10.95
CA SER A 194 13.99 10.07 10.95
C SER A 194 12.89 10.10 12.03
N SER A 195 11.71 9.60 11.69
CA SER A 195 10.56 9.51 12.58
C SER A 195 9.87 8.14 12.45
N LYS A 196 9.96 7.30 13.49
CA LYS A 196 9.24 6.01 13.52
C LYS A 196 7.73 6.20 13.57
N ALA A 197 7.26 7.27 14.23
CA ALA A 197 5.84 7.54 14.34
C ALA A 197 5.20 7.90 12.99
N GLU A 198 5.97 8.58 12.13
CA GLU A 198 5.55 8.97 10.79
C GLU A 198 5.99 7.97 9.71
N GLY A 199 6.88 7.02 10.06
CA GLY A 199 7.43 6.08 9.11
C GLY A 199 8.35 6.71 8.06
N THR A 200 9.12 7.75 8.42
CA THR A 200 9.95 8.50 7.48
C THR A 200 11.43 8.45 7.85
N ILE A 201 12.29 8.33 6.83
CA ILE A 201 13.74 8.48 6.95
C ILE A 201 14.21 9.40 5.83
N GLU A 202 14.98 10.44 6.17
CA GLU A 202 15.61 11.35 5.24
C GLU A 202 17.12 11.14 5.21
N PHE A 203 17.69 11.08 4.03
CA PHE A 203 19.12 10.86 3.81
C PHE A 203 19.83 12.14 3.39
N GLY A 204 21.12 12.27 3.74
CA GLY A 204 21.92 13.46 3.51
C GLY A 204 22.09 13.85 2.02
N ASN A 205 21.82 12.97 1.10
CA ASN A 205 21.84 13.24 -0.34
C ASN A 205 20.47 13.69 -0.91
N GLY A 206 19.49 14.02 -0.05
CA GLY A 206 18.14 14.43 -0.45
C GLY A 206 17.18 13.27 -0.77
N SER A 207 17.63 12.03 -0.63
CA SER A 207 16.76 10.86 -0.77
C SER A 207 15.88 10.67 0.46
N SER A 208 14.77 9.96 0.32
CA SER A 208 13.84 9.69 1.42
C SER A 208 13.20 8.31 1.31
N LEU A 209 12.86 7.75 2.47
CA LEU A 209 12.02 6.57 2.62
C LEU A 209 10.71 6.96 3.31
N ARG A 210 9.58 6.51 2.79
CA ARG A 210 8.28 6.52 3.44
C ARG A 210 7.79 5.10 3.66
N ILE A 211 7.45 4.78 4.90
CA ILE A 211 6.91 3.47 5.31
C ILE A 211 5.41 3.63 5.55
N MET A 212 4.60 2.69 5.07
CA MET A 212 3.16 2.72 5.25
C MET A 212 2.57 1.31 5.34
N GLY A 213 1.35 1.25 5.91
CA GLY A 213 0.49 0.07 5.82
C GLY A 213 -0.49 0.20 4.67
N ASN A 214 -1.14 -0.90 4.34
CA ASN A 214 -2.22 -0.94 3.35
C ASN A 214 -3.47 -1.61 3.95
N PRO A 215 -4.07 -1.04 5.01
CA PRO A 215 -5.26 -1.62 5.61
C PRO A 215 -6.52 -1.44 4.74
N ASN A 216 -6.56 -0.36 3.93
CA ASN A 216 -7.69 -0.02 3.06
C ASN A 216 -7.30 0.93 1.92
N ASN A 217 -8.23 1.21 1.01
CA ASN A 217 -8.01 2.11 -0.12
C ASN A 217 -7.66 3.54 0.30
N SER A 218 -8.16 4.04 1.44
CA SER A 218 -7.90 5.42 1.87
C SER A 218 -6.43 5.65 2.24
N GLU A 219 -5.73 4.65 2.74
CA GLU A 219 -4.29 4.72 3.00
C GLU A 219 -3.49 4.79 1.69
N ILE A 220 -3.85 3.99 0.71
CA ILE A 220 -3.22 3.99 -0.62
C ILE A 220 -3.46 5.32 -1.36
N GLU A 221 -4.65 5.92 -1.23
CA GLU A 221 -4.98 7.23 -1.81
C GLU A 221 -4.02 8.35 -1.36
N LYS A 222 -3.45 8.25 -0.16
CA LYS A 222 -2.45 9.22 0.34
C LYS A 222 -1.17 9.27 -0.52
N LEU A 223 -0.95 8.28 -1.39
CA LEU A 223 0.16 8.27 -2.34
C LEU A 223 -0.06 9.18 -3.56
N ARG A 224 -1.29 9.58 -3.88
CA ARG A 224 -1.59 10.41 -5.08
C ARG A 224 -0.87 11.76 -5.09
N GLY A 225 -0.44 12.25 -3.93
CA GLY A 225 0.35 13.49 -3.81
C GLY A 225 1.85 13.33 -3.96
N GLU A 226 2.35 12.10 -4.01
CA GLU A 226 3.79 11.84 -4.16
C GLU A 226 4.22 12.06 -5.61
N THR A 227 5.47 12.47 -5.80
CA THR A 227 6.06 12.72 -7.12
C THR A 227 7.47 12.17 -7.20
N LYS A 228 7.93 11.84 -8.40
CA LYS A 228 9.32 11.41 -8.67
C LYS A 228 9.75 10.18 -7.85
N VAL A 229 8.84 9.25 -7.59
CA VAL A 229 9.14 8.03 -6.85
C VAL A 229 10.06 7.12 -7.66
N SER A 230 11.16 6.68 -7.07
CA SER A 230 12.18 5.82 -7.71
C SER A 230 11.89 4.34 -7.53
N LEU A 231 11.46 3.97 -6.32
CA LEU A 231 11.21 2.57 -5.97
C LEU A 231 9.99 2.47 -5.06
N ILE A 232 9.09 1.59 -5.41
CA ILE A 232 7.97 1.18 -4.55
C ILE A 232 8.16 -0.29 -4.23
N ILE A 233 8.15 -0.63 -2.95
CA ILE A 233 8.22 -2.02 -2.48
C ILE A 233 6.90 -2.36 -1.82
N ILE A 234 6.26 -3.43 -2.27
CA ILE A 234 5.08 -4.00 -1.62
C ILE A 234 5.50 -5.35 -1.03
N ASP A 235 5.60 -5.39 0.28
CA ASP A 235 5.92 -6.62 1.02
C ASP A 235 4.64 -7.37 1.38
N GLU A 236 4.72 -8.68 1.54
CA GLU A 236 3.60 -9.60 1.70
C GLU A 236 2.53 -9.43 0.58
N PHE A 237 3.00 -9.14 -0.64
CA PHE A 237 2.18 -8.75 -1.79
C PHE A 237 1.04 -9.71 -2.10
N PHE A 238 1.27 -11.01 -2.02
CA PHE A 238 0.26 -12.01 -2.35
C PHE A 238 -0.88 -12.11 -1.33
N HIS A 239 -0.69 -11.51 -0.14
CA HIS A 239 -1.67 -11.47 0.96
C HIS A 239 -2.33 -10.10 1.11
N GLN A 240 -1.87 -9.09 0.36
CA GLN A 240 -2.41 -7.74 0.42
C GLN A 240 -3.77 -7.65 -0.26
N ARG A 241 -4.68 -6.90 0.35
CA ARG A 241 -6.02 -6.61 -0.22
C ARG A 241 -5.96 -5.48 -1.23
N ASN A 242 -6.96 -5.39 -2.09
CA ASN A 242 -7.18 -4.27 -3.03
C ASN A 242 -5.99 -3.94 -3.93
N MET A 243 -5.08 -4.90 -4.17
CA MET A 243 -3.86 -4.66 -4.93
C MET A 243 -4.12 -4.29 -6.38
N GLN A 244 -5.20 -4.76 -6.98
CA GLN A 244 -5.56 -4.34 -8.33
C GLN A 244 -5.82 -2.83 -8.38
N TYR A 245 -6.66 -2.32 -7.49
CA TYR A 245 -6.92 -0.89 -7.38
C TYR A 245 -5.64 -0.10 -7.05
N ALA A 246 -4.87 -0.55 -6.06
CA ALA A 246 -3.64 0.10 -5.64
C ALA A 246 -2.64 0.25 -6.79
N ILE A 247 -2.43 -0.82 -7.58
CA ILE A 247 -1.44 -0.81 -8.66
C ILE A 247 -1.98 -0.10 -9.90
N ASP A 248 -3.21 -0.36 -10.31
CA ASP A 248 -3.73 0.15 -11.58
C ASP A 248 -4.10 1.65 -11.48
N GLU A 249 -4.72 2.08 -10.37
CA GLU A 249 -5.30 3.42 -10.22
C GLU A 249 -4.37 4.42 -9.48
N VAL A 250 -3.42 3.94 -8.68
CA VAL A 250 -2.58 4.81 -7.86
C VAL A 250 -1.10 4.67 -8.19
N ILE A 251 -0.54 3.46 -8.09
CA ILE A 251 0.90 3.24 -8.22
C ILE A 251 1.37 3.38 -9.67
N SER A 252 0.64 2.82 -10.65
CA SER A 252 1.03 2.91 -12.06
C SER A 252 1.08 4.36 -12.58
N PRO A 253 0.10 5.24 -12.29
CA PRO A 253 0.20 6.66 -12.58
C PRO A 253 1.39 7.34 -11.89
N LEU A 254 1.62 7.03 -10.60
CA LEU A 254 2.73 7.58 -9.82
C LEU A 254 4.11 7.25 -10.42
N MET A 255 4.26 6.04 -10.95
CA MET A 255 5.48 5.60 -11.64
C MET A 255 5.69 6.27 -13.01
N ALA A 256 4.67 6.88 -13.60
CA ALA A 256 4.78 7.53 -14.91
C ALA A 256 5.64 8.80 -14.86
N ASP A 257 5.75 9.46 -13.70
CA ASP A 257 6.52 10.69 -13.52
C ASP A 257 8.04 10.49 -13.68
N ARG A 258 8.49 9.25 -13.57
CA ARG A 258 9.91 8.90 -13.62
C ARG A 258 10.16 7.65 -14.47
N LYS A 259 11.04 7.78 -15.48
CA LYS A 259 11.32 6.67 -16.42
C LYS A 259 11.96 5.45 -15.78
N ASP A 260 12.79 5.66 -14.75
CA ASP A 260 13.53 4.65 -14.00
C ASP A 260 12.81 4.21 -12.69
N SER A 261 11.54 4.52 -12.55
CA SER A 261 10.71 4.05 -11.44
C SER A 261 10.49 2.54 -11.52
N THR A 262 10.63 1.86 -10.38
CA THR A 262 10.47 0.40 -10.26
C THR A 262 9.46 0.04 -9.18
N LEU A 263 8.60 -0.92 -9.47
CA LEU A 263 7.72 -1.60 -8.52
C LEU A 263 8.29 -2.99 -8.22
N LEU A 264 8.63 -3.23 -6.96
CA LEU A 264 9.11 -4.50 -6.43
C LEU A 264 8.07 -5.10 -5.49
N CYS A 265 7.44 -6.19 -5.89
CA CYS A 265 6.49 -6.95 -5.10
C CYS A 265 7.17 -8.19 -4.52
N ILE A 266 7.09 -8.39 -3.20
CA ILE A 266 7.74 -9.49 -2.49
C ILE A 266 6.70 -10.19 -1.61
N GLY A 267 6.74 -11.50 -1.50
CA GLY A 267 5.86 -12.23 -0.57
C GLY A 267 6.02 -13.73 -0.62
N THR A 268 5.32 -14.42 0.29
CA THR A 268 5.10 -15.88 0.20
C THR A 268 3.90 -16.16 -0.71
N PRO A 269 3.81 -17.37 -1.29
CA PRO A 269 2.68 -17.72 -2.15
C PRO A 269 1.32 -17.51 -1.48
N PRO A 270 0.26 -17.16 -2.23
CA PRO A 270 -1.05 -16.85 -1.67
C PRO A 270 -1.70 -18.09 -1.03
N ARG A 271 -2.45 -17.86 0.06
CA ARG A 271 -3.30 -18.89 0.68
C ARG A 271 -4.55 -19.18 -0.15
N LEU A 272 -4.97 -18.22 -0.96
CA LEU A 272 -6.18 -18.26 -1.78
C LEU A 272 -5.84 -18.30 -3.27
N ALA A 273 -6.69 -18.97 -4.05
CA ALA A 273 -6.67 -18.93 -5.49
C ALA A 273 -7.20 -17.59 -6.04
N LYS A 274 -6.87 -17.30 -7.29
CA LYS A 274 -7.41 -16.15 -8.06
C LYS A 274 -7.08 -14.78 -7.45
N THR A 275 -6.06 -14.68 -6.59
CA THR A 275 -5.60 -13.39 -6.06
C THR A 275 -4.96 -12.54 -7.17
N TYR A 276 -4.98 -11.20 -7.00
CA TYR A 276 -4.32 -10.30 -7.96
C TYR A 276 -2.81 -10.55 -8.04
N GLY A 277 -2.16 -10.92 -6.92
CA GLY A 277 -0.75 -11.32 -6.91
C GLY A 277 -0.46 -12.55 -7.77
N GLU A 278 -1.34 -13.55 -7.74
CA GLU A 278 -1.24 -14.73 -8.60
C GLU A 278 -1.44 -14.38 -10.08
N LYS A 279 -2.39 -13.49 -10.41
CA LYS A 279 -2.56 -12.95 -11.76
C LYS A 279 -1.28 -12.28 -12.24
N CYS A 280 -0.69 -11.37 -11.45
CA CYS A 280 0.59 -10.71 -11.77
C CYS A 280 1.73 -11.74 -11.96
N TRP A 281 1.77 -12.78 -11.12
CA TRP A 281 2.73 -13.88 -11.28
C TRP A 281 2.56 -14.61 -12.61
N GLY A 282 1.33 -14.79 -13.11
CA GLY A 282 1.02 -15.38 -14.41
C GLY A 282 1.41 -14.51 -15.61
N GLU A 283 1.42 -13.18 -15.47
CA GLU A 283 1.62 -12.23 -16.57
C GLU A 283 3.08 -12.16 -17.07
N LYS A 284 3.25 -11.84 -18.37
CA LYS A 284 4.59 -11.72 -19.01
C LYS A 284 5.28 -10.40 -18.68
N GLY A 285 4.56 -9.37 -18.24
CA GLY A 285 5.09 -8.03 -17.97
C GLY A 285 5.90 -7.88 -16.68
N TRP A 286 6.04 -8.95 -15.92
CA TRP A 286 6.73 -8.98 -14.65
C TRP A 286 8.04 -9.77 -14.75
N LYS A 287 9.14 -9.21 -14.23
CA LYS A 287 10.37 -9.96 -13.98
C LYS A 287 10.20 -10.80 -12.72
N LYS A 288 10.32 -12.11 -12.82
CA LYS A 288 9.99 -13.07 -11.76
C LYS A 288 11.23 -13.62 -11.12
N PHE A 289 11.19 -13.69 -9.78
CA PHE A 289 12.22 -14.35 -8.96
C PHE A 289 11.55 -15.32 -8.00
N HIS A 290 12.22 -16.43 -7.78
CA HIS A 290 11.76 -17.44 -6.84
C HIS A 290 12.95 -18.08 -6.14
N TRP A 291 12.89 -18.17 -4.84
CA TRP A 291 13.82 -18.92 -4.01
C TRP A 291 13.19 -19.25 -2.65
N THR A 292 13.81 -20.17 -1.93
CA THR A 292 13.30 -20.68 -0.66
C THR A 292 14.32 -20.49 0.46
N MET A 293 14.01 -20.97 1.65
CA MET A 293 14.98 -20.96 2.75
C MET A 293 16.18 -21.87 2.51
N PHE A 294 16.09 -22.81 1.57
CA PHE A 294 17.18 -23.74 1.24
C PHE A 294 18.32 -23.06 0.46
N GLU A 295 18.03 -21.96 -0.25
CA GLU A 295 19.03 -21.11 -0.90
C GLU A 295 19.61 -20.05 0.05
N ASN A 296 19.06 -19.88 1.26
CA ASN A 296 19.55 -18.89 2.23
C ASN A 296 20.77 -19.41 3.00
N PRO A 297 22.00 -18.95 2.71
CA PRO A 297 23.23 -19.44 3.34
C PRO A 297 23.36 -19.04 4.82
N TYR A 298 22.53 -18.12 5.29
CA TYR A 298 22.52 -17.69 6.70
C TYR A 298 21.57 -18.51 7.57
N MET A 299 20.85 -19.45 6.99
CA MET A 299 20.01 -20.39 7.71
C MET A 299 20.80 -21.68 7.96
N PRO A 300 21.18 -21.99 9.21
CA PRO A 300 21.84 -23.23 9.51
C PRO A 300 20.84 -24.38 9.35
N ASP A 301 21.23 -25.40 8.62
CA ASP A 301 20.50 -26.63 8.35
C ASP A 301 18.98 -26.46 8.16
N PRO A 302 18.53 -25.89 7.02
CA PRO A 302 17.12 -25.66 6.76
C PRO A 302 16.30 -26.96 6.69
N GLN A 303 16.93 -28.08 6.36
CA GLN A 303 16.28 -29.39 6.29
C GLN A 303 15.95 -29.89 7.70
N GLU A 304 16.92 -29.91 8.62
CA GLU A 304 16.74 -30.29 10.02
C GLU A 304 15.70 -29.40 10.69
N TYR A 305 15.80 -28.08 10.46
CA TYR A 305 14.79 -27.14 10.97
C TYR A 305 13.37 -27.48 10.52
N LEU A 306 13.17 -27.83 9.25
CA LEU A 306 11.84 -28.14 8.73
C LEU A 306 11.31 -29.49 9.25
N GLU A 307 12.18 -30.50 9.33
CA GLU A 307 11.85 -31.83 9.88
C GLU A 307 11.44 -31.72 11.35
N ASP A 308 12.20 -30.99 12.15
CA ASP A 308 11.88 -30.74 13.57
C ASP A 308 10.59 -29.92 13.71
N TYR A 309 10.39 -28.92 12.87
CA TYR A 309 9.16 -28.14 12.85
C TYR A 309 7.94 -29.04 12.57
N CYS A 310 7.99 -29.84 11.51
CA CYS A 310 6.93 -30.78 11.15
C CYS A 310 6.65 -31.80 12.26
N LYS A 311 7.69 -32.37 12.85
CA LYS A 311 7.59 -33.34 13.95
C LYS A 311 6.96 -32.73 15.20
N ASN A 312 7.44 -31.53 15.60
CA ASN A 312 6.96 -30.87 16.82
C ASN A 312 5.50 -30.39 16.69
N LYS A 313 5.06 -30.07 15.48
CA LYS A 313 3.69 -29.62 15.18
C LYS A 313 2.76 -30.76 14.75
N GLY A 314 3.26 -31.95 14.51
CA GLY A 314 2.47 -33.07 13.98
C GLY A 314 1.94 -32.82 12.56
N ILE A 315 2.62 -31.97 11.79
CA ILE A 315 2.21 -31.59 10.44
C ILE A 315 3.03 -32.39 9.41
N SER A 316 2.35 -32.91 8.37
CA SER A 316 3.06 -33.58 7.27
C SER A 316 3.88 -32.58 6.46
N ILE A 317 5.08 -32.97 6.02
CA ILE A 317 5.89 -32.18 5.11
C ILE A 317 5.18 -31.93 3.76
N ASP A 318 4.29 -32.82 3.37
CA ASP A 318 3.48 -32.71 2.15
C ASP A 318 2.21 -31.88 2.34
N SER A 319 1.95 -31.35 3.54
CA SER A 319 0.78 -30.53 3.79
C SER A 319 0.78 -29.26 2.92
N PRO A 320 -0.38 -28.76 2.47
CA PRO A 320 -0.47 -27.53 1.69
C PRO A 320 0.21 -26.34 2.34
N PHE A 321 0.14 -26.23 3.66
CA PHE A 321 0.82 -25.20 4.43
C PHE A 321 2.34 -25.25 4.26
N ILE A 322 2.96 -26.41 4.51
CA ILE A 322 4.42 -26.59 4.38
C ILE A 322 4.87 -26.37 2.94
N GLN A 323 4.14 -26.92 1.98
CA GLN A 323 4.47 -26.78 0.56
C GLN A 323 4.42 -25.32 0.09
N ARG A 324 3.48 -24.52 0.60
CA ARG A 324 3.36 -23.10 0.31
C ARG A 324 4.40 -22.27 1.07
N GLU A 325 4.42 -22.39 2.40
CA GLU A 325 5.19 -21.48 3.25
C GLU A 325 6.70 -21.75 3.23
N TYR A 326 7.12 -23.00 3.17
CA TYR A 326 8.52 -23.39 3.27
C TYR A 326 9.17 -23.83 1.96
N PHE A 327 8.41 -24.38 1.03
CA PHE A 327 8.87 -24.68 -0.32
C PHE A 327 8.49 -23.60 -1.34
N GLY A 328 7.73 -22.57 -0.96
CA GLY A 328 7.38 -21.45 -1.83
C GLY A 328 6.56 -21.84 -3.05
N LYS A 329 5.79 -22.94 -2.99
CA LYS A 329 5.04 -23.46 -4.14
C LYS A 329 3.81 -22.63 -4.41
N MET A 330 3.75 -22.02 -5.61
CA MET A 330 2.55 -21.39 -6.14
C MET A 330 1.50 -22.46 -6.54
N GLY A 331 0.21 -22.09 -6.46
CA GLY A 331 -0.90 -22.98 -6.81
C GLY A 331 -1.26 -24.00 -5.72
N VAL A 332 -0.73 -23.85 -4.53
CA VAL A 332 -1.09 -24.66 -3.35
C VAL A 332 -1.89 -23.80 -2.39
N TYR A 333 -3.20 -24.04 -2.32
CA TYR A 333 -4.14 -23.21 -1.58
C TYR A 333 -4.60 -23.85 -0.27
N ASP A 334 -5.06 -23.01 0.66
CA ASP A 334 -5.55 -23.42 1.98
C ASP A 334 -7.07 -23.73 1.93
N THR A 335 -7.44 -24.74 1.16
CA THR A 335 -8.84 -25.13 0.98
C THR A 335 -9.50 -25.70 2.23
N GLU A 336 -8.70 -26.11 3.23
CA GLU A 336 -9.23 -26.63 4.50
C GLU A 336 -9.75 -25.50 5.40
N ALA A 337 -9.13 -24.34 5.35
CA ALA A 337 -9.53 -23.17 6.12
C ALA A 337 -10.65 -22.34 5.46
N LEU A 338 -11.17 -22.73 4.28
CA LEU A 338 -12.30 -22.04 3.67
C LEU A 338 -13.55 -22.15 4.56
N VAL A 339 -14.14 -21.00 4.91
CA VAL A 339 -15.32 -20.91 5.76
C VAL A 339 -16.53 -21.50 5.08
N PHE A 340 -16.76 -21.19 3.81
CA PHE A 340 -17.94 -21.60 3.04
C PHE A 340 -17.60 -22.64 1.97
N LYS A 341 -16.94 -23.71 2.41
CA LYS A 341 -16.55 -24.83 1.55
C LYS A 341 -17.76 -25.60 1.04
N ASP A 342 -17.70 -26.04 -0.21
CA ASP A 342 -18.72 -26.91 -0.85
C ASP A 342 -20.15 -26.32 -0.86
N ARG A 343 -20.28 -24.99 -0.76
CA ARG A 343 -21.55 -24.28 -0.83
C ARG A 343 -22.32 -24.62 -2.11
N LYS A 344 -23.65 -24.66 -2.03
CA LYS A 344 -24.52 -24.95 -3.19
C LYS A 344 -25.05 -23.67 -3.80
N THR A 345 -25.01 -23.60 -5.11
CA THR A 345 -25.44 -22.46 -5.91
C THR A 345 -26.63 -22.84 -6.81
N TYR A 346 -27.26 -21.83 -7.40
CA TYR A 346 -28.26 -21.98 -8.45
C TYR A 346 -28.02 -20.96 -9.57
N ASN A 347 -28.46 -21.24 -10.77
CA ASN A 347 -28.30 -20.34 -11.92
C ASN A 347 -29.42 -19.29 -12.01
N VAL A 348 -30.67 -19.70 -11.81
CA VAL A 348 -31.85 -18.82 -11.84
C VAL A 348 -32.79 -19.21 -10.70
N PHE A 349 -33.21 -18.20 -9.91
CA PHE A 349 -34.24 -18.41 -8.88
C PHE A 349 -35.62 -18.52 -9.50
N ASP A 350 -36.38 -19.57 -9.15
CA ASP A 350 -37.77 -19.67 -9.55
C ASP A 350 -38.65 -18.84 -8.63
N LYS A 351 -39.19 -17.74 -9.12
CA LYS A 351 -40.07 -16.85 -8.34
C LYS A 351 -41.36 -17.53 -7.85
N ASN A 352 -41.74 -18.71 -8.38
CA ASN A 352 -42.88 -19.49 -7.94
C ASN A 352 -42.51 -20.54 -6.87
N GLU A 353 -41.23 -20.64 -6.47
CA GLU A 353 -40.84 -21.48 -5.33
C GLU A 353 -41.60 -21.00 -4.10
N PRO A 354 -42.30 -21.90 -3.38
CA PRO A 354 -43.09 -21.48 -2.22
C PRO A 354 -42.21 -20.94 -1.11
N ILE A 355 -42.48 -19.69 -0.70
CA ILE A 355 -41.78 -19.04 0.41
C ILE A 355 -42.77 -18.67 1.51
N THR A 356 -42.29 -18.41 2.70
CA THR A 356 -43.07 -17.93 3.85
C THR A 356 -42.67 -16.54 4.34
N GLY A 357 -41.55 -16.01 3.87
CA GLY A 357 -41.06 -14.67 4.17
C GLY A 357 -39.80 -14.29 3.43
N VAL A 358 -39.41 -13.03 3.54
CA VAL A 358 -38.17 -12.47 2.98
C VAL A 358 -37.45 -11.68 4.07
N CYS A 359 -36.14 -11.90 4.21
CA CYS A 359 -35.30 -11.14 5.12
C CYS A 359 -34.17 -10.44 4.35
N ILE A 360 -33.97 -9.18 4.62
CA ILE A 360 -32.95 -8.34 3.98
C ILE A 360 -31.88 -8.02 5.04
N GLY A 361 -30.63 -8.42 4.80
CA GLY A 361 -29.50 -8.08 5.63
C GLY A 361 -28.72 -6.91 5.04
N VAL A 362 -28.25 -6.02 5.91
CA VAL A 362 -27.50 -4.82 5.52
C VAL A 362 -26.24 -4.73 6.36
N ASP A 363 -25.10 -4.66 5.68
CA ASP A 363 -23.81 -4.36 6.29
C ASP A 363 -23.35 -2.98 5.83
N TYR A 364 -23.17 -2.07 6.79
CA TYR A 364 -22.79 -0.69 6.54
C TYR A 364 -21.27 -0.54 6.60
N GLY A 365 -20.61 -0.18 5.50
CA GLY A 365 -19.20 0.17 5.44
C GLY A 365 -19.02 1.68 5.24
N PHE A 366 -18.54 2.39 6.26
CA PHE A 366 -18.29 3.84 6.16
C PHE A 366 -17.09 4.16 5.25
N SER A 367 -16.02 3.41 5.37
CA SER A 367 -14.79 3.53 4.57
C SER A 367 -14.62 2.43 3.54
N ASP A 368 -15.43 1.38 3.61
CA ASP A 368 -15.36 0.18 2.80
C ASP A 368 -16.63 0.01 1.94
N TYR A 369 -16.97 -1.23 1.61
CA TYR A 369 -18.17 -1.51 0.83
C TYR A 369 -19.39 -1.65 1.74
N ASN A 370 -20.52 -1.13 1.26
CA ASN A 370 -21.83 -1.45 1.78
C ASN A 370 -22.36 -2.70 1.07
N ALA A 371 -23.06 -3.55 1.78
CA ALA A 371 -23.69 -4.73 1.20
C ALA A 371 -25.15 -4.87 1.64
N VAL A 372 -26.02 -5.22 0.69
CA VAL A 372 -27.44 -5.50 0.92
C VAL A 372 -27.79 -6.84 0.29
N ILE A 373 -28.29 -7.78 1.08
CA ILE A 373 -28.58 -9.16 0.65
C ILE A 373 -30.03 -9.51 1.02
N SER A 374 -30.83 -9.92 0.03
CA SER A 374 -32.21 -10.41 0.25
C SER A 374 -32.27 -11.94 0.24
N VAL A 375 -32.87 -12.50 1.27
CA VAL A 375 -33.06 -13.94 1.47
C VAL A 375 -34.54 -14.27 1.53
N ALA A 376 -35.04 -15.02 0.54
CA ALA A 376 -36.35 -15.65 0.60
C ALA A 376 -36.23 -16.98 1.33
N TYR A 377 -37.24 -17.34 2.13
CA TYR A 377 -37.19 -18.59 2.90
C TYR A 377 -38.57 -19.23 3.05
N ASN A 378 -38.57 -20.54 3.26
CA ASN A 378 -39.73 -21.32 3.61
C ASN A 378 -39.46 -22.04 4.94
N LYS A 379 -40.16 -21.59 6.01
CA LYS A 379 -39.96 -22.13 7.38
C LYS A 379 -40.43 -23.58 7.51
N ASP A 380 -41.42 -24.01 6.69
CA ASP A 380 -41.99 -25.35 6.80
C ASP A 380 -41.07 -26.41 6.16
N THR A 381 -40.45 -26.06 5.02
CA THR A 381 -39.52 -26.94 4.31
C THR A 381 -38.06 -26.73 4.73
N LYS A 382 -37.78 -25.71 5.55
CA LYS A 382 -36.45 -25.31 5.99
C LYS A 382 -35.48 -25.06 4.82
N LYS A 383 -35.98 -24.39 3.76
CA LYS A 383 -35.19 -24.01 2.60
C LYS A 383 -35.12 -22.49 2.50
N SER A 384 -33.98 -21.98 2.02
CA SER A 384 -33.78 -20.55 1.78
C SER A 384 -32.93 -20.30 0.53
N TRP A 385 -33.09 -19.12 -0.04
CA TRP A 385 -32.43 -18.69 -1.27
C TRP A 385 -32.06 -17.20 -1.17
N VAL A 386 -30.83 -16.88 -1.54
CA VAL A 386 -30.45 -15.47 -1.74
C VAL A 386 -31.02 -15.03 -3.07
N VAL A 387 -31.95 -14.07 -3.09
CA VAL A 387 -32.70 -13.69 -4.29
C VAL A 387 -32.23 -12.38 -4.92
N LYS A 388 -31.53 -11.53 -4.16
CA LYS A 388 -30.90 -10.30 -4.65
C LYS A 388 -29.65 -9.99 -3.86
N GLU A 389 -28.62 -9.48 -4.55
CA GLU A 389 -27.32 -9.10 -3.99
C GLU A 389 -26.93 -7.72 -4.49
N SER A 390 -26.47 -6.84 -3.59
CA SER A 390 -25.85 -5.57 -3.93
C SER A 390 -24.63 -5.32 -3.06
N LYS A 391 -23.52 -4.89 -3.66
CA LYS A 391 -22.29 -4.48 -2.98
C LYS A 391 -21.73 -3.24 -3.69
N PHE A 392 -21.53 -2.14 -2.96
CA PHE A 392 -21.13 -0.85 -3.52
C PHE A 392 -20.32 -0.04 -2.50
N ASN A 393 -19.49 0.88 -2.98
CA ASN A 393 -18.66 1.74 -2.13
C ASN A 393 -18.92 3.23 -2.43
N LYS A 394 -18.38 4.11 -1.58
CA LYS A 394 -18.43 5.59 -1.73
C LYS A 394 -19.87 6.13 -1.87
N ALA A 395 -20.81 5.53 -1.17
CA ALA A 395 -22.20 5.91 -1.19
C ALA A 395 -22.53 6.88 -0.05
N GLY A 396 -23.33 7.87 -0.33
CA GLY A 396 -23.98 8.67 0.71
C GLY A 396 -25.11 7.88 1.38
N VAL A 397 -25.57 8.35 2.54
CA VAL A 397 -26.71 7.72 3.26
C VAL A 397 -27.95 7.57 2.34
N SER A 398 -28.20 8.55 1.47
CA SER A 398 -29.32 8.51 0.52
C SER A 398 -29.20 7.34 -0.47
N ASP A 399 -27.99 7.10 -0.99
CA ASP A 399 -27.74 6.03 -1.95
C ASP A 399 -27.93 4.64 -1.31
N ILE A 400 -27.49 4.51 -0.05
CA ILE A 400 -27.68 3.28 0.73
C ILE A 400 -29.17 3.00 0.93
N ILE A 401 -29.94 4.03 1.30
CA ILE A 401 -31.38 3.91 1.51
C ILE A 401 -32.09 3.56 0.20
N GLU A 402 -31.70 4.14 -0.93
CA GLU A 402 -32.26 3.82 -2.25
C GLU A 402 -32.06 2.34 -2.59
N VAL A 403 -30.86 1.79 -2.40
CA VAL A 403 -30.60 0.36 -2.63
C VAL A 403 -31.44 -0.52 -1.70
N ILE A 404 -31.57 -0.16 -0.42
CA ILE A 404 -32.42 -0.91 0.53
C ILE A 404 -33.89 -0.88 0.08
N GLN A 405 -34.37 0.27 -0.40
CA GLN A 405 -35.76 0.39 -0.93
C GLN A 405 -35.97 -0.46 -2.17
N GLU A 406 -34.99 -0.54 -3.09
CA GLU A 406 -35.04 -1.44 -4.23
C GLU A 406 -35.17 -2.89 -3.81
N HIS A 407 -34.36 -3.34 -2.83
CA HIS A 407 -34.43 -4.70 -2.27
C HIS A 407 -35.79 -4.96 -1.62
N TYR A 408 -36.32 -3.99 -0.88
CA TYR A 408 -37.65 -4.09 -0.25
C TYR A 408 -38.78 -4.19 -1.30
N ASN A 409 -38.74 -3.37 -2.35
CA ASN A 409 -39.74 -3.39 -3.40
C ASN A 409 -39.76 -4.73 -4.15
N GLU A 410 -38.60 -5.31 -4.46
CA GLU A 410 -38.54 -6.65 -5.06
C GLU A 410 -39.01 -7.75 -4.10
N ALA A 411 -38.74 -7.61 -2.78
CA ALA A 411 -39.29 -8.51 -1.77
C ALA A 411 -40.82 -8.44 -1.73
N VAL A 412 -41.40 -7.24 -1.82
CA VAL A 412 -42.87 -7.05 -1.92
C VAL A 412 -43.43 -7.73 -3.17
N GLU A 413 -42.77 -7.56 -4.35
CA GLU A 413 -43.18 -8.25 -5.58
C GLU A 413 -43.18 -9.78 -5.40
N LEU A 414 -42.11 -10.32 -4.80
CA LEU A 414 -41.99 -11.76 -4.54
C LEU A 414 -43.06 -12.27 -3.57
N CYS A 415 -43.37 -11.51 -2.51
CA CYS A 415 -44.45 -11.82 -1.59
C CYS A 415 -45.82 -11.83 -2.28
N ASN A 416 -46.08 -10.87 -3.16
CA ASN A 416 -47.30 -10.80 -3.95
C ASN A 416 -47.49 -12.04 -4.87
N ILE A 417 -46.44 -12.47 -5.56
CA ILE A 417 -46.44 -13.68 -6.40
C ILE A 417 -46.80 -14.89 -5.55
N ASN A 418 -46.24 -15.00 -4.35
CA ASN A 418 -46.45 -16.12 -3.44
C ASN A 418 -47.70 -15.97 -2.54
N ARG A 419 -48.47 -14.88 -2.68
CA ARG A 419 -49.67 -14.55 -1.86
C ARG A 419 -49.37 -14.50 -0.36
N ILE A 420 -48.24 -13.93 0.02
CA ILE A 420 -47.79 -13.73 1.40
C ILE A 420 -47.96 -12.26 1.76
N ASP A 421 -48.29 -12.01 3.02
CA ASP A 421 -48.40 -10.64 3.52
C ASP A 421 -47.01 -9.98 3.58
N LYS A 422 -46.90 -8.72 3.17
CA LYS A 422 -45.70 -7.90 3.26
C LYS A 422 -45.17 -7.72 4.70
N GLU A 423 -46.00 -8.01 5.70
CA GLU A 423 -45.58 -8.05 7.09
C GLU A 423 -44.55 -9.16 7.39
N ASN A 424 -44.36 -10.11 6.47
CA ASN A 424 -43.30 -11.13 6.52
C ASN A 424 -42.00 -10.69 5.82
N ILE A 425 -41.82 -9.40 5.59
CA ILE A 425 -40.55 -8.83 5.10
C ILE A 425 -39.87 -8.12 6.28
N TYR A 426 -38.59 -8.42 6.51
CA TYR A 426 -37.78 -7.85 7.58
C TYR A 426 -36.45 -7.36 7.05
N ILE A 427 -35.93 -6.27 7.64
CA ILE A 427 -34.61 -5.72 7.34
C ILE A 427 -33.78 -5.76 8.62
N TYR A 428 -32.60 -6.39 8.58
CA TYR A 428 -31.66 -6.42 9.69
C TYR A 428 -30.34 -5.80 9.29
N ALA A 429 -29.95 -4.74 10.00
CA ALA A 429 -28.77 -3.96 9.70
C ALA A 429 -27.73 -4.02 10.83
N ASP A 430 -26.48 -3.74 10.49
CA ASP A 430 -25.42 -3.56 11.46
C ASP A 430 -25.75 -2.46 12.47
N THR A 431 -25.39 -2.68 13.74
CA THR A 431 -25.57 -1.72 14.84
C THR A 431 -24.61 -0.54 14.80
N ASN A 432 -23.59 -0.54 13.94
CA ASN A 432 -22.62 0.54 13.87
C ASN A 432 -23.21 1.86 13.33
N GLU A 433 -24.35 1.79 12.59
CA GLU A 433 -25.03 2.93 12.00
C GLU A 433 -26.52 2.96 12.38
N GLU A 434 -26.80 3.02 13.68
CA GLU A 434 -28.17 3.06 14.22
C GLU A 434 -29.02 4.20 13.67
N SER A 435 -28.39 5.32 13.26
CA SER A 435 -29.06 6.46 12.67
C SER A 435 -29.74 6.12 11.34
N ILE A 436 -29.13 5.30 10.50
CA ILE A 436 -29.69 4.87 9.22
C ILE A 436 -30.89 3.94 9.47
N THR A 437 -30.72 2.96 10.38
CA THR A 437 -31.81 2.05 10.75
C THR A 437 -33.01 2.82 11.34
N TYR A 438 -32.73 3.85 12.16
CA TYR A 438 -33.76 4.75 12.68
C TYR A 438 -34.50 5.50 11.57
N ASP A 439 -33.78 6.06 10.59
CA ASP A 439 -34.39 6.74 9.44
C ASP A 439 -35.23 5.78 8.58
N LEU A 440 -34.76 4.57 8.33
CA LEU A 440 -35.52 3.55 7.60
C LEU A 440 -36.87 3.28 8.27
N MET A 441 -36.93 3.15 9.61
CA MET A 441 -38.16 2.92 10.33
C MET A 441 -39.08 4.14 10.36
N ASN A 442 -38.56 5.31 10.76
CA ASN A 442 -39.39 6.44 11.12
C ASN A 442 -39.68 7.38 9.94
N LYS A 443 -38.78 7.49 8.99
CA LYS A 443 -38.90 8.39 7.83
C LYS A 443 -39.38 7.65 6.59
N TYR A 444 -38.90 6.42 6.39
CA TYR A 444 -39.26 5.63 5.21
C TYR A 444 -40.26 4.51 5.49
N HIS A 445 -40.67 4.33 6.75
CA HIS A 445 -41.67 3.35 7.20
C HIS A 445 -41.38 1.92 6.77
N LEU A 446 -40.08 1.55 6.75
CA LEU A 446 -39.61 0.21 6.45
C LEU A 446 -39.40 -0.60 7.73
N PRO A 447 -39.67 -1.93 7.73
CA PRO A 447 -39.51 -2.80 8.89
C PRO A 447 -38.03 -3.13 9.15
N ALA A 448 -37.24 -2.12 9.58
CA ALA A 448 -35.81 -2.24 9.81
C ALA A 448 -35.48 -2.37 11.30
N PHE A 449 -34.54 -3.26 11.64
CA PHE A 449 -34.12 -3.59 13.00
C PHE A 449 -32.60 -3.69 13.05
N ASN A 450 -32.04 -3.45 14.24
CA ASN A 450 -30.62 -3.70 14.49
C ASN A 450 -30.37 -5.19 14.63
N CYS A 451 -29.28 -5.69 14.01
CA CYS A 451 -28.94 -7.10 14.08
C CYS A 451 -28.28 -7.45 15.44
N TYR A 452 -28.71 -8.56 16.01
CA TYR A 452 -28.08 -9.15 17.20
C TYR A 452 -26.76 -9.84 16.82
N LYS A 453 -25.64 -9.42 17.42
CA LYS A 453 -24.28 -9.87 17.03
C LYS A 453 -23.69 -10.99 17.90
N TYR A 454 -24.36 -11.41 18.96
CA TYR A 454 -23.85 -12.48 19.82
C TYR A 454 -23.83 -13.83 19.08
N ASP A 455 -22.99 -14.75 19.52
CA ASP A 455 -22.81 -16.08 18.90
C ASP A 455 -22.41 -16.04 17.44
N LYS A 456 -21.59 -15.02 17.02
CA LYS A 456 -21.13 -14.85 15.64
C LYS A 456 -20.52 -16.12 15.06
N ILE A 457 -19.66 -16.80 15.83
CA ILE A 457 -19.00 -18.05 15.43
C ILE A 457 -20.02 -19.13 15.10
N TYR A 458 -20.98 -19.37 16.00
CA TYR A 458 -22.02 -20.38 15.80
C TYR A 458 -22.90 -20.06 14.58
N ALA A 459 -23.27 -18.79 14.40
CA ALA A 459 -24.06 -18.35 13.25
C ALA A 459 -23.33 -18.56 11.92
N ILE A 460 -22.01 -18.30 11.88
CA ILE A 460 -21.16 -18.57 10.70
C ILE A 460 -21.10 -20.07 10.41
N GLN A 461 -20.89 -20.90 11.42
CA GLN A 461 -20.85 -22.36 11.27
C GLN A 461 -22.19 -22.90 10.77
N LEU A 462 -23.30 -22.41 11.30
CA LEU A 462 -24.65 -22.80 10.87
C LEU A 462 -24.88 -22.37 9.40
N LEU A 463 -24.56 -21.14 9.04
CA LEU A 463 -24.68 -20.65 7.67
C LEU A 463 -23.83 -21.49 6.70
N SER A 464 -22.61 -21.83 7.08
CA SER A 464 -21.72 -22.68 6.29
C SER A 464 -22.35 -24.07 6.07
N GLU A 465 -22.93 -24.68 7.10
CA GLU A 465 -23.58 -25.99 7.02
C GLU A 465 -24.85 -25.95 6.14
N GLU A 466 -25.66 -24.89 6.25
CA GLU A 466 -26.87 -24.73 5.43
C GLU A 466 -26.53 -24.57 3.95
N LEU A 467 -25.48 -23.80 3.64
CA LEU A 467 -24.95 -23.65 2.28
C LEU A 467 -24.38 -24.96 1.74
N ARG A 468 -23.63 -25.72 2.56
CA ARG A 468 -23.02 -26.99 2.19
C ARG A 468 -24.07 -28.06 1.89
N THR A 469 -25.11 -28.15 2.70
CA THR A 469 -26.20 -29.11 2.54
C THR A 469 -27.18 -28.75 1.43
N GLY A 470 -27.16 -27.51 0.95
CA GLY A 470 -28.06 -26.99 -0.08
C GLY A 470 -29.46 -26.66 0.44
N ARG A 471 -29.67 -26.61 1.78
CA ARG A 471 -30.88 -26.04 2.36
C ARG A 471 -30.93 -24.54 2.14
N MET A 472 -29.76 -23.89 2.18
CA MET A 472 -29.58 -22.54 1.62
C MET A 472 -28.82 -22.60 0.29
N LYS A 473 -29.22 -21.76 -0.67
CA LYS A 473 -28.53 -21.64 -1.96
C LYS A 473 -28.33 -20.18 -2.32
N ILE A 474 -27.21 -19.88 -2.97
CA ILE A 474 -26.83 -18.55 -3.46
C ILE A 474 -26.75 -18.53 -5.00
N PRO A 475 -26.80 -17.36 -5.66
CA PRO A 475 -26.59 -17.26 -7.10
C PRO A 475 -25.20 -17.73 -7.52
N ASN A 476 -25.12 -18.53 -8.57
CA ASN A 476 -23.86 -18.99 -9.13
C ASN A 476 -23.11 -17.82 -9.79
N ASN A 477 -21.83 -17.66 -9.51
CA ASN A 477 -20.99 -16.53 -9.94
C ASN A 477 -21.53 -15.14 -9.48
N GLY A 478 -22.36 -15.11 -8.45
CA GLY A 478 -22.83 -13.88 -7.82
C GLY A 478 -21.77 -13.20 -6.95
N ILE A 479 -22.16 -12.10 -6.31
CA ILE A 479 -21.31 -11.35 -5.37
C ILE A 479 -20.88 -12.25 -4.20
N LEU A 480 -21.84 -12.91 -3.56
CA LEU A 480 -21.60 -13.84 -2.45
C LEU A 480 -20.75 -15.04 -2.86
N ASP A 481 -21.03 -15.64 -4.01
CA ASP A 481 -20.28 -16.79 -4.48
C ASP A 481 -18.80 -16.44 -4.68
N THR A 482 -18.53 -15.28 -5.30
CA THR A 482 -17.18 -14.76 -5.50
C THR A 482 -16.48 -14.40 -4.19
N GLU A 483 -17.21 -13.76 -3.25
CA GLU A 483 -16.67 -13.36 -1.97
C GLU A 483 -16.36 -14.57 -1.08
N MET A 484 -17.26 -15.54 -1.01
CA MET A 484 -17.13 -16.75 -0.20
C MET A 484 -16.00 -17.69 -0.65
N GLU A 485 -15.50 -17.57 -1.86
CA GLU A 485 -14.27 -18.25 -2.31
C GLU A 485 -13.00 -17.75 -1.62
N GLN A 486 -13.08 -16.58 -0.99
CA GLN A 486 -11.92 -15.88 -0.44
C GLN A 486 -12.00 -15.66 1.08
N ILE A 487 -12.98 -16.20 1.76
CA ILE A 487 -13.14 -16.09 3.20
C ILE A 487 -12.53 -17.31 3.87
N LEU A 488 -11.49 -17.08 4.68
CA LEU A 488 -10.78 -18.10 5.43
C LEU A 488 -11.04 -17.98 6.93
N TYR A 489 -10.97 -19.09 7.62
CA TYR A 489 -10.74 -19.12 9.06
C TYR A 489 -9.30 -18.69 9.38
N GLN A 490 -9.11 -18.07 10.52
CA GLN A 490 -7.79 -17.78 11.07
C GLN A 490 -7.03 -19.08 11.35
N ARG A 491 -5.70 -18.97 11.37
CA ARG A 491 -4.84 -20.04 11.87
C ARG A 491 -4.06 -19.57 13.08
N ASP A 492 -3.94 -20.43 14.07
CA ASP A 492 -3.10 -20.16 15.23
C ASP A 492 -1.63 -20.12 14.81
N ASP A 493 -0.93 -19.05 15.19
CA ASP A 493 0.51 -18.89 14.88
C ASP A 493 1.38 -19.94 15.61
N ALA A 494 0.88 -20.50 16.71
CA ALA A 494 1.65 -21.44 17.51
C ALA A 494 1.64 -22.85 16.94
N ASP A 495 0.51 -23.35 16.43
CA ASP A 495 0.36 -24.74 16.00
C ASP A 495 -0.30 -24.92 14.62
N ASP A 496 -0.58 -23.83 13.92
CA ASP A 496 -1.25 -23.79 12.60
C ASP A 496 -2.66 -24.42 12.60
N SER A 497 -3.27 -24.60 13.77
CA SER A 497 -4.64 -25.09 13.87
C SER A 497 -5.62 -24.04 13.33
N ILE A 498 -6.74 -24.52 12.78
CA ILE A 498 -7.80 -23.64 12.28
C ILE A 498 -8.61 -23.15 13.48
N LEU A 499 -8.64 -21.84 13.68
CA LEU A 499 -9.48 -21.17 14.67
C LEU A 499 -10.87 -20.88 14.07
N PRO A 500 -11.95 -20.97 14.85
CA PRO A 500 -13.32 -20.76 14.33
C PRO A 500 -13.65 -19.27 14.11
N GLU A 501 -12.68 -18.44 13.86
CA GLU A 501 -12.82 -17.00 13.59
C GLU A 501 -12.41 -16.68 12.15
N ILE A 502 -13.12 -15.73 11.52
CA ILE A 502 -12.78 -15.29 10.16
C ILE A 502 -11.45 -14.53 10.19
N ASP A 503 -10.57 -14.84 9.24
CA ASP A 503 -9.35 -14.10 9.00
C ASP A 503 -9.67 -12.77 8.33
N GLU A 504 -9.66 -11.70 9.11
CA GLU A 504 -9.93 -10.34 8.62
C GLU A 504 -8.70 -9.67 7.99
N GLU A 505 -7.52 -10.29 8.09
CA GLU A 505 -6.28 -9.73 7.50
C GLU A 505 -6.02 -10.23 6.08
N ILE A 506 -6.53 -11.40 5.71
CA ILE A 506 -6.27 -12.06 4.43
C ILE A 506 -7.55 -12.15 3.58
N GLY A 507 -7.40 -12.02 2.28
CA GLY A 507 -8.51 -12.10 1.33
C GLY A 507 -9.25 -10.78 1.15
N ILE A 508 -10.55 -10.86 0.86
CA ILE A 508 -11.43 -9.69 0.73
C ILE A 508 -12.19 -9.45 2.04
N HIS A 509 -12.64 -8.21 2.25
CA HIS A 509 -13.53 -7.90 3.37
C HIS A 509 -14.89 -8.59 3.13
N PRO A 510 -15.42 -9.35 4.11
CA PRO A 510 -16.58 -10.22 3.90
C PRO A 510 -17.92 -9.48 4.04
N ASP A 511 -18.08 -8.28 3.41
CA ASP A 511 -19.25 -7.41 3.60
C ASP A 511 -20.55 -8.09 3.17
N ALA A 512 -20.57 -8.74 2.00
CA ALA A 512 -21.77 -9.43 1.52
C ALA A 512 -22.09 -10.66 2.38
N ALA A 513 -21.07 -11.41 2.82
CA ALA A 513 -21.25 -12.54 3.73
C ALA A 513 -21.74 -12.09 5.11
N MET A 514 -21.31 -10.92 5.60
CA MET A 514 -21.81 -10.33 6.85
C MET A 514 -23.25 -9.85 6.71
N ALA A 515 -23.60 -9.17 5.61
CA ALA A 515 -24.99 -8.82 5.32
C ALA A 515 -25.89 -10.08 5.26
N LEU A 516 -25.43 -11.16 4.60
CA LEU A 516 -26.13 -12.44 4.60
C LEU A 516 -26.30 -13.01 6.01
N LEU A 517 -25.25 -12.94 6.83
CA LEU A 517 -25.29 -13.42 8.21
C LEU A 517 -26.36 -12.66 9.02
N TYR A 518 -26.53 -11.36 8.81
CA TYR A 518 -27.55 -10.56 9.49
C TYR A 518 -28.97 -10.99 9.07
N ALA A 519 -29.22 -11.16 7.78
CA ALA A 519 -30.49 -11.68 7.29
C ALA A 519 -30.82 -13.09 7.84
N THR A 520 -29.83 -13.98 7.83
CA THR A 520 -30.03 -15.39 8.18
C THR A 520 -30.31 -15.66 9.66
N ARG A 521 -29.96 -14.73 10.55
CA ARG A 521 -30.33 -14.88 11.98
C ARG A 521 -31.83 -14.98 12.19
N LYS A 522 -32.62 -14.11 11.55
CA LYS A 522 -34.08 -14.17 11.60
C LYS A 522 -34.62 -15.40 10.86
N VAL A 523 -34.07 -15.66 9.65
CA VAL A 523 -34.44 -16.83 8.85
C VAL A 523 -34.28 -18.13 9.65
N PHE A 524 -33.16 -18.33 10.30
CA PHE A 524 -32.88 -19.51 11.10
C PHE A 524 -33.74 -19.59 12.37
N PHE A 525 -34.01 -18.46 13.00
CA PHE A 525 -34.93 -18.40 14.13
C PHE A 525 -36.33 -18.84 13.70
N ASP A 526 -36.87 -18.36 12.60
CA ASP A 526 -38.19 -18.72 12.07
C ASP A 526 -38.26 -20.17 11.62
N MET A 527 -37.15 -20.79 11.30
CA MET A 527 -36.99 -22.19 10.96
C MET A 527 -36.77 -23.11 12.16
N ASP A 528 -36.89 -22.59 13.38
CA ASP A 528 -36.66 -23.33 14.65
C ASP A 528 -35.26 -23.91 14.80
N TYR A 529 -34.24 -23.21 14.32
CA TYR A 529 -32.85 -23.52 14.68
C TYR A 529 -32.52 -23.00 16.07
N ALA A 530 -31.61 -23.67 16.76
CA ALA A 530 -31.15 -23.26 18.08
C ALA A 530 -30.18 -22.07 18.02
N ILE A 531 -30.64 -20.95 17.51
CA ILE A 531 -29.88 -19.69 17.39
C ILE A 531 -30.43 -18.63 18.34
N SER A 532 -29.55 -17.89 19.01
CA SER A 532 -29.95 -16.75 19.84
C SER A 532 -30.42 -15.61 18.92
N PHE A 533 -31.68 -15.21 19.08
CA PHE A 533 -32.27 -14.11 18.32
C PHE A 533 -32.98 -13.15 19.24
N LYS A 534 -32.71 -11.85 19.09
CA LYS A 534 -33.38 -10.79 19.81
C LYS A 534 -33.57 -9.62 18.85
N GLU A 535 -34.82 -9.20 18.69
CA GLU A 535 -35.12 -7.94 18.01
C GLU A 535 -34.77 -6.77 18.92
N THR A 536 -33.91 -5.89 18.45
CA THR A 536 -33.62 -4.62 19.11
C THR A 536 -34.04 -3.51 18.18
N GLN A 537 -35.01 -2.70 18.62
CA GLN A 537 -35.29 -1.44 17.92
C GLN A 537 -34.10 -0.51 18.12
N PRO A 538 -33.80 0.36 17.11
CA PRO A 538 -32.79 1.39 17.29
C PRO A 538 -33.17 2.22 18.52
N ALA A 539 -32.22 2.48 19.39
CA ALA A 539 -32.44 3.31 20.57
C ALA A 539 -33.00 4.65 20.09
N THR A 540 -34.11 5.06 20.67
CA THR A 540 -34.60 6.44 20.50
C THR A 540 -33.45 7.36 20.86
N SER A 541 -33.07 8.26 19.95
CA SER A 541 -31.84 9.07 20.02
C SER A 541 -31.53 9.50 21.46
N ASN A 542 -30.37 9.12 21.97
CA ASN A 542 -29.86 9.57 23.27
C ASN A 542 -29.50 11.08 23.26
N TYR A 543 -30.02 11.84 22.31
CA TYR A 543 -29.73 13.25 22.14
C TYR A 543 -31.00 14.06 22.08
N LYS A 544 -31.09 15.07 22.92
CA LYS A 544 -32.19 16.07 22.91
C LYS A 544 -31.63 17.40 22.45
N LYS A 545 -32.27 18.01 21.46
CA LYS A 545 -31.96 19.37 21.04
C LYS A 545 -32.66 20.36 22.00
N THR A 546 -31.88 21.21 22.64
CA THR A 546 -32.45 22.28 23.51
C THR A 546 -33.09 23.38 22.67
N GLU A 547 -33.92 24.21 23.28
CA GLU A 547 -34.54 25.38 22.62
C GLU A 547 -33.49 26.39 22.08
N SER A 548 -32.27 26.35 22.61
CA SER A 548 -31.13 27.14 22.13
C SER A 548 -30.36 26.51 20.96
N GLY A 549 -30.75 25.31 20.49
CA GLY A 549 -30.10 24.61 19.37
C GLY A 549 -28.92 23.73 19.76
N THR A 550 -28.56 23.63 21.04
CA THR A 550 -27.47 22.78 21.55
C THR A 550 -27.95 21.32 21.64
N ILE A 551 -27.11 20.37 21.18
CA ILE A 551 -27.40 18.94 21.26
C ILE A 551 -26.83 18.39 22.59
N ILE A 552 -27.68 17.82 23.44
CA ILE A 552 -27.30 17.23 24.73
C ILE A 552 -27.53 15.72 24.68
N SER A 553 -26.55 14.93 25.09
CA SER A 553 -26.71 13.48 25.31
C SER A 553 -27.58 13.24 26.54
N ILE A 554 -28.61 12.41 26.40
CA ILE A 554 -29.41 11.91 27.52
C ILE A 554 -28.77 10.57 27.92
N ALA A 555 -28.00 10.55 29.02
CA ALA A 555 -27.54 9.31 29.62
C ALA A 555 -28.75 8.50 30.13
N ASP A 556 -28.74 7.19 29.94
CA ASP A 556 -29.77 6.26 30.42
C ASP A 556 -30.03 6.45 31.93
N ASP A 557 -31.21 6.93 32.28
CA ASP A 557 -31.73 7.02 33.66
C ASP A 557 -32.19 5.64 34.16
N THR A 558 -31.27 4.68 34.23
CA THR A 558 -31.52 3.39 34.92
C THR A 558 -30.46 3.06 35.96
N ASN A 559 -30.01 4.05 36.72
CA ASN A 559 -29.47 3.80 38.07
C ASN A 559 -29.63 5.06 38.93
N ASN A 560 -30.35 4.91 40.00
CA ASN A 560 -30.56 5.87 41.08
C ASN A 560 -29.25 6.56 41.53
N GLY A 561 -29.31 7.86 41.67
CA GLY A 561 -28.49 8.61 42.63
C GLY A 561 -27.47 9.58 42.00
N ASP A 562 -27.73 10.83 42.29
CA ASP A 562 -26.83 12.00 42.29
C ASP A 562 -26.41 12.62 40.97
N PHE A 563 -27.10 13.69 40.70
CA PHE A 563 -26.67 14.74 39.76
C PHE A 563 -25.41 15.44 40.24
N THR A 564 -24.28 15.20 39.59
CA THR A 564 -23.18 16.19 39.50
C THR A 564 -22.37 15.95 38.23
N ASP A 565 -22.13 17.02 37.53
CA ASP A 565 -21.23 17.25 36.39
C ASP A 565 -21.81 17.06 34.97
N ILE A 566 -22.36 18.18 34.49
CA ILE A 566 -22.63 18.44 33.07
C ILE A 566 -21.34 18.92 32.43
N GLY A 567 -20.73 18.08 31.58
CA GLY A 567 -19.66 18.49 30.66
C GLY A 567 -20.25 19.11 29.40
N VAL A 568 -20.02 20.38 29.17
CA VAL A 568 -20.33 21.08 27.92
C VAL A 568 -19.22 20.76 26.91
N ILE A 569 -19.56 20.13 25.80
CA ILE A 569 -18.67 19.99 24.63
C ILE A 569 -19.06 21.06 23.62
N GLY A 570 -18.15 22.01 23.40
CA GLY A 570 -18.27 23.07 22.39
C GLY A 570 -17.74 22.63 21.02
#